data_a62828104eed5aaff861b42792880b7b
#
_entry.id   a62828104eed5aaff861b42792880b7b
#
_cell.length_a   1.000
_cell.length_b   1.000
_cell.length_c   1.000
_cell.angle_alpha   90.00
_cell.angle_beta   90.00
_cell.angle_gamma   90.00
#
_symmetry.space_group_name_H-M   'P 1'
#
loop_
_entity.id
_entity.type
_entity.pdbx_description
1 polymer ?
#
loop_
_entity_poly.entity_id
_entity_poly.type
_entity_poly.pdbx_seq_one_letter_code
_entity_poly.pdbx_strand_id
1 'polypeptide(L)'
;MAFPMTPNRIRAGLIPLAALASLGWCQLAQAQSCSFLPVIGGNGGINVAKRVDPPKVSPFGMLLGRTNWNTDFAVNQPYQSYKLFFTAQSSETARYPITAYLKFSDGTNLQVVNELMAPPLGQGAMFGPFQTVQGKVISQVNFKIGASADPGSTGFSYRISVQGCN
;
A
#
# COMPACT_ATOMS: atom_id res chain seq x y z
N MET A 1 74.47 -26.97 52.87
CA MET A 1 73.05 -26.71 53.15
C MET A 1 72.28 -26.96 51.91
N ALA A 2 71.54 -28.05 51.83
CA ALA A 2 70.78 -28.49 50.67
C ALA A 2 69.29 -28.28 50.97
N PHE A 3 68.60 -27.55 50.09
CA PHE A 3 67.12 -27.40 50.17
C PHE A 3 66.47 -28.44 49.27
N PRO A 4 65.44 -29.11 49.72
CA PRO A 4 64.72 -30.10 48.88
C PRO A 4 63.72 -29.38 47.97
N MET A 5 63.71 -29.75 46.67
CA MET A 5 62.68 -29.40 45.69
C MET A 5 61.44 -30.30 45.88
N THR A 6 60.28 -29.68 46.06
CA THR A 6 59.00 -30.38 46.03
C THR A 6 58.42 -30.41 44.61
N PRO A 7 57.93 -31.52 44.10
CA PRO A 7 57.31 -31.58 42.77
C PRO A 7 55.88 -31.00 42.78
N ASN A 8 55.66 -30.08 41.87
CA ASN A 8 54.38 -29.43 41.66
C ASN A 8 53.47 -30.37 40.79
N ARG A 9 52.39 -30.85 41.42
CA ARG A 9 51.41 -31.70 40.71
C ARG A 9 50.47 -30.80 39.93
N ILE A 10 50.54 -30.83 38.59
CA ILE A 10 49.61 -30.23 37.66
C ILE A 10 48.31 -31.05 37.67
N ARG A 11 47.24 -30.51 38.25
CA ARG A 11 45.90 -31.07 38.14
C ARG A 11 45.31 -30.66 36.77
N ALA A 12 45.15 -31.64 35.90
CA ALA A 12 44.40 -31.49 34.66
C ALA A 12 42.92 -31.34 35.01
N GLY A 13 42.40 -30.11 34.89
CA GLY A 13 40.97 -29.82 34.98
C GLY A 13 40.28 -30.19 33.68
N LEU A 14 39.42 -31.21 33.69
CA LEU A 14 38.47 -31.49 32.60
C LEU A 14 37.42 -30.42 32.56
N ILE A 15 37.43 -29.58 31.51
CA ILE A 15 36.37 -28.65 31.19
C ILE A 15 35.33 -29.40 30.38
N PRO A 16 34.06 -29.52 30.84
CA PRO A 16 33.01 -30.11 30.02
C PRO A 16 32.64 -29.08 28.93
N LEU A 17 32.82 -29.42 27.65
CA LEU A 17 32.29 -28.71 26.51
C LEU A 17 30.78 -28.88 26.51
N ALA A 18 30.04 -27.90 27.06
CA ALA A 18 28.60 -27.81 26.89
C ALA A 18 28.33 -27.25 25.48
N ALA A 19 28.06 -28.10 24.52
CA ALA A 19 27.58 -27.73 23.19
C ALA A 19 26.16 -27.19 23.34
N LEU A 20 25.99 -25.86 23.36
CA LEU A 20 24.72 -25.17 23.22
C LEU A 20 24.24 -25.32 21.77
N ALA A 21 23.40 -26.35 21.53
CA ALA A 21 22.63 -26.45 20.29
C ALA A 21 21.61 -25.30 20.25
N SER A 22 21.98 -24.20 19.59
CA SER A 22 21.04 -23.13 19.23
C SER A 22 20.12 -23.66 18.14
N LEU A 23 18.96 -24.20 18.53
CA LEU A 23 17.83 -24.46 17.65
C LEU A 23 17.35 -23.11 17.13
N GLY A 24 17.90 -22.68 16.01
CA GLY A 24 17.40 -21.54 15.25
C GLY A 24 15.96 -21.84 14.83
N TRP A 25 15.00 -21.20 15.46
CA TRP A 25 13.61 -21.24 15.02
C TRP A 25 13.57 -20.51 13.68
N CYS A 26 13.58 -21.28 12.60
CA CYS A 26 13.29 -20.77 11.26
C CYS A 26 11.81 -20.35 11.29
N GLN A 27 11.54 -19.06 11.55
CA GLN A 27 10.22 -18.51 11.36
C GLN A 27 9.93 -18.60 9.87
N LEU A 28 9.05 -19.52 9.49
CA LEU A 28 8.49 -19.59 8.15
C LEU A 28 7.80 -18.24 7.92
N ALA A 29 8.39 -17.39 7.10
CA ALA A 29 7.75 -16.17 6.64
C ALA A 29 6.49 -16.61 5.89
N GLN A 30 5.32 -16.43 6.50
CA GLN A 30 4.06 -16.65 5.83
C GLN A 30 3.97 -15.67 4.68
N ALA A 31 3.94 -16.19 3.46
CA ALA A 31 3.71 -15.37 2.28
C ALA A 31 2.32 -14.74 2.39
N GLN A 32 2.28 -13.42 2.45
CA GLN A 32 1.03 -12.67 2.50
C GLN A 32 0.22 -12.94 1.24
N SER A 33 -0.98 -13.53 1.37
CA SER A 33 -1.87 -13.73 0.24
C SER A 33 -2.64 -12.44 -0.04
N CYS A 34 -2.60 -11.95 -1.27
CA CYS A 34 -3.29 -10.73 -1.67
C CYS A 34 -4.22 -11.00 -2.85
N SER A 35 -5.41 -10.40 -2.83
CA SER A 35 -6.40 -10.44 -3.90
C SER A 35 -6.78 -9.04 -4.34
N PHE A 36 -6.94 -8.82 -5.65
CA PHE A 36 -7.45 -7.56 -6.15
C PHE A 36 -8.93 -7.40 -5.84
N LEU A 37 -9.31 -6.19 -5.41
CA LEU A 37 -10.68 -5.83 -5.09
C LEU A 37 -11.45 -5.43 -6.37
N PRO A 38 -12.73 -5.84 -6.51
CA PRO A 38 -13.56 -5.43 -7.62
C PRO A 38 -14.00 -3.98 -7.50
N VAL A 39 -14.07 -3.31 -8.64
CA VAL A 39 -14.54 -1.91 -8.75
C VAL A 39 -16.07 -1.87 -8.61
N ILE A 40 -16.58 -0.96 -7.80
CA ILE A 40 -18.02 -0.72 -7.66
C ILE A 40 -18.53 -0.04 -8.93
N GLY A 41 -19.55 -0.64 -9.57
CA GLY A 41 -20.10 -0.16 -10.84
C GLY A 41 -19.25 -0.48 -12.07
N GLY A 42 -18.19 -1.29 -11.94
CA GLY A 42 -17.25 -1.62 -13.01
C GLY A 42 -17.34 -3.03 -13.58
N ASN A 43 -18.50 -3.65 -13.63
CA ASN A 43 -18.71 -5.00 -14.21
C ASN A 43 -17.72 -6.07 -13.68
N GLY A 44 -17.33 -5.98 -12.41
CA GLY A 44 -16.39 -6.91 -11.78
C GLY A 44 -14.92 -6.69 -12.13
N GLY A 45 -14.57 -5.63 -12.85
CA GLY A 45 -13.19 -5.28 -13.15
C GLY A 45 -12.40 -4.95 -11.88
N ILE A 46 -11.13 -5.35 -11.87
CA ILE A 46 -10.20 -5.13 -10.75
C ILE A 46 -9.22 -3.97 -10.99
N ASN A 47 -9.17 -3.48 -12.23
CA ASN A 47 -8.35 -2.35 -12.67
C ASN A 47 -9.23 -1.28 -13.31
N VAL A 48 -8.94 -0.03 -13.00
CA VAL A 48 -9.62 1.11 -13.63
C VAL A 48 -8.60 1.96 -14.37
N ALA A 49 -8.80 2.12 -15.67
CA ALA A 49 -8.13 3.12 -16.47
C ALA A 49 -9.05 4.35 -16.62
N LYS A 50 -8.53 5.53 -16.32
CA LYS A 50 -9.26 6.80 -16.47
C LYS A 50 -8.41 7.82 -17.20
N ARG A 51 -9.09 8.77 -17.84
CA ARG A 51 -8.48 9.94 -18.47
C ARG A 51 -9.13 11.20 -17.93
N VAL A 52 -8.33 12.23 -17.77
CA VAL A 52 -8.78 13.56 -17.39
C VAL A 52 -9.29 14.27 -18.63
N ASP A 53 -10.61 14.45 -18.72
CA ASP A 53 -11.22 15.18 -19.82
C ASP A 53 -11.18 16.71 -19.55
N PRO A 54 -11.10 17.53 -20.61
CA PRO A 54 -11.22 18.97 -20.46
C PRO A 54 -12.59 19.32 -19.88
N PRO A 55 -12.69 20.38 -19.07
CA PRO A 55 -13.97 20.88 -18.62
C PRO A 55 -14.80 21.28 -19.84
N LYS A 56 -16.02 20.73 -19.93
CA LYS A 56 -16.97 21.08 -20.99
C LYS A 56 -17.72 22.35 -20.56
N VAL A 57 -17.70 23.36 -21.41
CA VAL A 57 -18.47 24.58 -21.20
C VAL A 57 -19.85 24.37 -21.84
N SER A 58 -20.91 24.52 -21.03
CA SER A 58 -22.29 24.47 -21.58
C SER A 58 -22.58 25.73 -22.37
N PRO A 59 -23.61 25.76 -23.25
CA PRO A 59 -24.07 26.94 -23.95
C PRO A 59 -24.44 28.12 -23.02
N PHE A 60 -24.64 27.87 -21.74
CA PHE A 60 -24.95 28.85 -20.70
C PHE A 60 -23.75 29.28 -19.87
N GLY A 61 -22.52 28.99 -20.30
CA GLY A 61 -21.30 29.39 -19.60
C GLY A 61 -21.00 28.55 -18.33
N MET A 62 -21.79 27.54 -18.02
CA MET A 62 -21.51 26.65 -16.88
C MET A 62 -20.49 25.60 -17.28
N LEU A 63 -19.49 25.41 -16.44
CA LEU A 63 -18.55 24.30 -16.59
C LEU A 63 -19.28 22.98 -16.33
N LEU A 64 -19.64 22.29 -17.39
CA LEU A 64 -20.20 20.93 -17.33
C LEU A 64 -19.08 19.93 -17.60
N GLY A 65 -18.90 19.04 -16.68
CA GLY A 65 -17.99 17.93 -16.83
C GLY A 65 -17.07 17.79 -15.64
N ARG A 66 -17.55 17.04 -14.69
CA ARG A 66 -16.65 16.44 -13.70
C ARG A 66 -16.12 15.16 -14.29
N THR A 67 -14.85 15.12 -14.56
CA THR A 67 -14.16 13.85 -14.64
C THR A 67 -14.40 13.13 -13.30
N ASN A 68 -14.94 11.91 -13.35
CA ASN A 68 -15.14 11.14 -12.14
C ASN A 68 -13.78 10.64 -11.64
N TRP A 69 -13.14 11.42 -10.80
CA TRP A 69 -11.85 11.12 -10.20
C TRP A 69 -11.92 10.07 -9.08
N ASN A 70 -13.10 9.89 -8.50
CA ASN A 70 -13.33 8.90 -7.48
C ASN A 70 -13.49 7.51 -8.08
N THR A 71 -12.93 6.52 -7.41
CA THR A 71 -13.17 5.12 -7.69
C THR A 71 -13.32 4.40 -6.37
N ASP A 72 -14.40 3.66 -6.21
CA ASP A 72 -14.65 2.84 -5.04
C ASP A 72 -14.41 1.36 -5.40
N PHE A 73 -13.69 0.66 -4.55
CA PHE A 73 -13.43 -0.76 -4.63
C PHE A 73 -14.18 -1.47 -3.51
N ALA A 74 -14.94 -2.51 -3.84
CA ALA A 74 -15.72 -3.26 -2.86
C ALA A 74 -14.84 -4.20 -2.03
N VAL A 75 -15.06 -4.22 -0.73
CA VAL A 75 -14.44 -5.17 0.18
C VAL A 75 -15.47 -6.27 0.50
N ASN A 76 -15.31 -7.43 -0.15
CA ASN A 76 -16.29 -8.53 -0.08
C ASN A 76 -15.99 -9.54 1.04
N GLN A 77 -14.80 -9.47 1.63
CA GLN A 77 -14.36 -10.31 2.74
C GLN A 77 -13.38 -9.53 3.62
N PRO A 78 -13.17 -9.91 4.87
CA PRO A 78 -12.19 -9.26 5.73
C PRO A 78 -10.77 -9.50 5.21
N TYR A 79 -9.95 -8.46 5.24
CA TYR A 79 -8.51 -8.50 4.98
C TYR A 79 -7.79 -7.83 6.15
N GLN A 80 -6.53 -8.18 6.37
CA GLN A 80 -5.69 -7.60 7.42
C GLN A 80 -5.08 -6.26 6.98
N SER A 81 -4.82 -6.11 5.68
CA SER A 81 -4.23 -4.88 5.13
C SER A 81 -4.64 -4.61 3.69
N TYR A 82 -4.41 -3.38 3.24
CA TYR A 82 -4.75 -2.91 1.89
C TYR A 82 -3.55 -2.25 1.24
N LYS A 83 -3.31 -2.56 -0.05
CA LYS A 83 -2.31 -1.93 -0.91
C LYS A 83 -3.00 -1.28 -2.09
N LEU A 84 -2.63 -0.04 -2.38
CA LEU A 84 -3.20 0.72 -3.48
C LEU A 84 -2.12 0.96 -4.53
N PHE A 85 -2.46 0.75 -5.79
CA PHE A 85 -1.55 0.89 -6.92
C PHE A 85 -2.05 1.97 -7.86
N PHE A 86 -1.14 2.85 -8.24
CA PHE A 86 -1.36 3.91 -9.20
C PHE A 86 -0.28 3.86 -10.26
N THR A 87 -0.63 4.01 -11.54
CA THR A 87 0.33 4.05 -12.66
C THR A 87 -0.09 5.15 -13.63
N ALA A 88 0.81 6.08 -13.90
CA ALA A 88 0.62 7.07 -14.95
C ALA A 88 0.74 6.40 -16.32
N GLN A 89 -0.20 6.70 -17.22
CA GLN A 89 -0.25 6.15 -18.58
C GLN A 89 0.00 7.22 -19.66
N SER A 90 0.19 8.47 -19.26
CA SER A 90 0.50 9.57 -20.16
C SER A 90 1.50 10.53 -19.51
N SER A 91 2.12 11.38 -20.33
CA SER A 91 3.28 12.22 -19.98
C SER A 91 2.92 13.66 -19.62
N GLU A 92 1.65 13.95 -19.36
CA GLU A 92 1.23 15.28 -18.93
C GLU A 92 1.95 15.67 -17.62
N THR A 93 2.49 16.87 -17.60
CA THR A 93 3.43 17.36 -16.57
C THR A 93 2.75 18.03 -15.38
N ALA A 94 1.48 17.78 -15.14
CA ALA A 94 0.75 18.38 -14.03
C ALA A 94 0.97 17.65 -12.70
N ARG A 95 0.69 18.35 -11.61
CA ARG A 95 0.66 17.75 -10.27
C ARG A 95 -0.78 17.38 -9.92
N TYR A 96 -0.93 16.17 -9.39
CA TYR A 96 -2.23 15.58 -9.07
C TYR A 96 -2.31 15.30 -7.57
N PRO A 97 -3.33 15.84 -6.87
CA PRO A 97 -3.62 15.40 -5.52
C PRO A 97 -4.15 13.96 -5.58
N ILE A 98 -3.50 13.08 -4.85
CA ILE A 98 -3.85 11.68 -4.70
C ILE A 98 -4.35 11.48 -3.28
N THR A 99 -5.61 11.07 -3.14
CA THR A 99 -6.19 10.77 -1.83
C THR A 99 -6.82 9.39 -1.82
N ALA A 100 -6.74 8.70 -0.68
CA ALA A 100 -7.46 7.44 -0.50
C ALA A 100 -8.05 7.35 0.90
N TYR A 101 -9.16 6.63 0.99
CA TYR A 101 -9.92 6.47 2.21
C TYR A 101 -10.34 5.00 2.39
N LEU A 102 -10.16 4.48 3.60
CA LEU A 102 -10.85 3.28 4.05
C LEU A 102 -12.24 3.70 4.53
N LYS A 103 -13.29 3.20 3.90
CA LYS A 103 -14.68 3.46 4.27
C LYS A 103 -15.21 2.30 5.09
N PHE A 104 -15.77 2.61 6.25
CA PHE A 104 -16.29 1.61 7.16
C PHE A 104 -17.79 1.39 6.97
N SER A 105 -18.27 0.21 7.40
CA SER A 105 -19.70 -0.16 7.34
C SER A 105 -20.59 0.72 8.21
N ASP A 106 -20.04 1.42 9.19
CA ASP A 106 -20.75 2.36 10.07
C ASP A 106 -20.89 3.78 9.46
N GLY A 107 -20.48 3.97 8.21
CA GLY A 107 -20.53 5.24 7.49
C GLY A 107 -19.38 6.19 7.77
N THR A 108 -18.46 5.85 8.69
CA THR A 108 -17.24 6.63 8.93
C THR A 108 -16.14 6.26 7.92
N ASN A 109 -15.08 7.07 7.85
CA ASN A 109 -13.93 6.79 6.99
C ASN A 109 -12.61 7.23 7.63
N LEU A 110 -11.51 6.68 7.14
CA LEU A 110 -10.14 7.04 7.51
C LEU A 110 -9.36 7.38 6.24
N GLN A 111 -8.81 8.60 6.18
CA GLN A 111 -7.89 8.98 5.11
C GLN A 111 -6.54 8.29 5.33
N VAL A 112 -6.09 7.53 4.34
CA VAL A 112 -4.83 6.77 4.40
C VAL A 112 -3.79 7.28 3.41
N VAL A 113 -4.20 8.02 2.36
CA VAL A 113 -3.30 8.69 1.42
C VAL A 113 -3.73 10.14 1.28
N ASN A 114 -2.75 11.05 1.28
CA ASN A 114 -2.93 12.47 0.99
C ASN A 114 -1.62 13.04 0.43
N GLU A 115 -1.39 12.86 -0.85
CA GLU A 115 -0.14 13.22 -1.51
C GLU A 115 -0.38 14.06 -2.77
N LEU A 116 0.62 14.87 -3.12
CA LEU A 116 0.64 15.63 -4.36
C LEU A 116 1.78 15.10 -5.23
N MET A 117 1.46 14.45 -6.35
CA MET A 117 2.43 13.78 -7.21
C MET A 117 2.44 14.36 -8.63
N ALA A 118 3.62 14.36 -9.25
CA ALA A 118 3.82 14.54 -10.68
C ALA A 118 4.45 13.26 -11.25
N PRO A 119 3.67 12.21 -11.46
CA PRO A 119 4.20 10.90 -11.79
C PRO A 119 4.73 10.88 -13.23
N PRO A 120 5.96 10.40 -13.47
CA PRO A 120 6.47 10.15 -14.80
C PRO A 120 5.70 9.03 -15.52
N LEU A 121 5.67 9.09 -16.83
CA LEU A 121 5.04 8.06 -17.68
C LEU A 121 5.55 6.65 -17.35
N GLY A 122 4.62 5.72 -17.20
CA GLY A 122 4.89 4.31 -16.94
C GLY A 122 5.37 4.02 -15.52
N GLN A 123 5.61 5.04 -14.70
CA GLN A 123 5.96 4.84 -13.30
C GLN A 123 4.70 4.62 -12.45
N GLY A 124 4.81 3.62 -11.59
CA GLY A 124 3.80 3.29 -10.60
C GLY A 124 4.20 3.73 -9.21
N ALA A 125 3.20 4.07 -8.40
CA ALA A 125 3.32 4.22 -6.97
C ALA A 125 2.48 3.15 -6.28
N MET A 126 3.01 2.58 -5.20
CA MET A 126 2.29 1.71 -4.30
C MET A 126 2.16 2.42 -2.95
N PHE A 127 0.95 2.51 -2.45
CA PHE A 127 0.65 3.06 -1.13
C PHE A 127 0.24 1.93 -0.18
N GLY A 128 0.71 2.00 1.06
CA GLY A 128 0.47 1.00 2.09
C GLY A 128 1.64 0.02 2.28
N PRO A 129 1.44 -1.13 2.93
CA PRO A 129 0.14 -1.68 3.35
C PRO A 129 -0.51 -0.88 4.49
N PHE A 130 -1.81 -0.58 4.34
CA PHE A 130 -2.61 0.05 5.38
C PHE A 130 -3.33 -1.03 6.17
N GLN A 131 -3.11 -1.05 7.48
CA GLN A 131 -3.72 -2.01 8.38
C GLN A 131 -5.19 -1.70 8.62
N THR A 132 -5.96 -2.72 8.97
CA THR A 132 -7.34 -2.54 9.44
C THR A 132 -7.37 -1.81 10.77
N VAL A 133 -8.47 -1.10 11.03
CA VAL A 133 -8.70 -0.42 12.30
C VAL A 133 -9.47 -1.35 13.23
N GLN A 134 -8.96 -1.54 14.44
CA GLN A 134 -9.59 -2.41 15.44
C GLN A 134 -11.04 -1.97 15.72
N GLY A 135 -11.97 -2.92 15.70
CA GLY A 135 -13.39 -2.66 15.92
C GLY A 135 -14.12 -2.03 14.73
N LYS A 136 -13.47 -1.86 13.57
CA LYS A 136 -14.08 -1.31 12.36
C LYS A 136 -14.09 -2.37 11.24
N VAL A 137 -15.19 -2.43 10.52
CA VAL A 137 -15.32 -3.27 9.32
C VAL A 137 -15.20 -2.39 8.08
N ILE A 138 -14.19 -2.64 7.26
CA ILE A 138 -13.99 -1.90 6.00
C ILE A 138 -14.94 -2.49 4.96
N SER A 139 -15.78 -1.65 4.37
CA SER A 139 -16.74 -2.01 3.32
C SER A 139 -16.27 -1.62 1.93
N GLN A 140 -15.47 -0.56 1.84
CA GLN A 140 -14.96 -0.04 0.57
C GLN A 140 -13.60 0.61 0.78
N VAL A 141 -12.78 0.59 -0.29
CA VAL A 141 -11.59 1.45 -0.41
C VAL A 141 -11.86 2.48 -1.50
N ASN A 142 -11.85 3.76 -1.14
CA ASN A 142 -11.96 4.85 -2.09
C ASN A 142 -10.57 5.31 -2.53
N PHE A 143 -10.39 5.48 -3.84
CA PHE A 143 -9.17 6.00 -4.41
C PHE A 143 -9.52 7.15 -5.36
N LYS A 144 -9.04 8.36 -5.04
CA LYS A 144 -9.31 9.58 -5.78
C LYS A 144 -8.02 10.17 -6.32
N ILE A 145 -7.95 10.36 -7.63
CA ILE A 145 -6.86 11.01 -8.32
C ILE A 145 -7.36 12.36 -8.83
N GLY A 146 -6.86 13.43 -8.32
CA GLY A 146 -7.09 14.79 -8.69
C GLY A 146 -8.32 15.38 -8.52
N ALA A 147 -8.98 16.48 -8.46
CA ALA A 147 -9.01 17.51 -9.49
C ALA A 147 -7.76 18.43 -9.40
N SER A 148 -6.98 18.52 -10.44
CA SER A 148 -5.91 19.50 -10.54
C SER A 148 -6.47 20.80 -11.13
N ALA A 149 -6.14 21.92 -10.52
CA ALA A 149 -6.40 23.24 -11.10
C ALA A 149 -5.40 23.59 -12.23
N ASP A 150 -4.42 22.73 -12.45
CA ASP A 150 -3.40 22.91 -13.47
C ASP A 150 -3.99 22.62 -14.86
N PRO A 151 -3.96 23.58 -15.81
CA PRO A 151 -4.42 23.35 -17.18
C PRO A 151 -3.72 22.20 -17.90
N GLY A 152 -2.45 21.91 -17.53
CA GLY A 152 -1.68 20.77 -18.03
C GLY A 152 -2.19 19.41 -17.60
N SER A 153 -3.18 19.35 -16.68
CA SER A 153 -3.78 18.10 -16.23
C SER A 153 -4.70 17.44 -17.26
N THR A 154 -5.19 18.21 -18.22
CA THR A 154 -6.11 17.72 -19.26
C THR A 154 -5.43 16.70 -20.15
N GLY A 155 -6.09 15.55 -20.34
CA GLY A 155 -5.56 14.45 -21.15
C GLY A 155 -4.79 13.41 -20.34
N PHE A 156 -4.42 13.71 -19.09
CA PHE A 156 -3.74 12.76 -18.23
C PHE A 156 -4.52 11.45 -18.08
N SER A 157 -3.86 10.36 -18.37
CA SER A 157 -4.42 9.03 -18.21
C SER A 157 -3.65 8.23 -17.18
N TYR A 158 -4.38 7.44 -16.41
CA TYR A 158 -3.82 6.65 -15.33
C TYR A 158 -4.59 5.34 -15.12
N ARG A 159 -3.95 4.41 -14.46
CA ARG A 159 -4.55 3.17 -14.00
C ARG A 159 -4.42 3.05 -12.50
N ILE A 160 -5.47 2.56 -11.86
CA ILE A 160 -5.51 2.27 -10.42
C ILE A 160 -6.07 0.89 -10.15
N SER A 161 -5.61 0.28 -9.07
CA SER A 161 -6.14 -0.96 -8.51
C SER A 161 -5.88 -1.01 -7.01
N VAL A 162 -6.61 -1.87 -6.31
CA VAL A 162 -6.48 -2.08 -4.87
C VAL A 162 -6.39 -3.56 -4.58
N GLN A 163 -5.51 -3.95 -3.67
CA GLN A 163 -5.43 -5.30 -3.12
C GLN A 163 -5.81 -5.31 -1.63
N GLY A 164 -6.57 -6.32 -1.23
CA GLY A 164 -6.70 -6.75 0.15
C GLY A 164 -5.79 -7.94 0.42
N CYS A 165 -5.10 -7.96 1.54
CA CYS A 165 -4.08 -8.94 1.89
C CYS A 165 -4.32 -9.55 3.28
N ASN A 166 -4.05 -10.86 3.44
CA ASN A 166 -4.10 -11.64 4.67
C ASN A 166 -2.75 -12.23 5.02
#